data_9c57ecee546a784760a09b4684a43a88
#
_entry.id   9c57ecee546a784760a09b4684a43a88
#
_cell.length_a   1.000
_cell.length_b   1.000
_cell.length_c   1.000
_cell.angle_alpha   90.00
_cell.angle_beta   90.00
_cell.angle_gamma   90.00
#
_symmetry.space_group_name_H-M   'P 1'
#
loop_
_entity.id
_entity.type
_entity.pdbx_description
1 polymer ?
#
loop_
_entity_poly.entity_id
_entity_poly.type
_entity_poly.pdbx_seq_one_letter_code
_entity_poly.pdbx_strand_id
1 'polypeptide(L)'
;MLDRGSFLSWDTAPLTVPVSDEYAAELAAARAASGRDEAVLTGEGRINGRRVAVIASDFDFLAGSIGVAAAERITAAIQRATAERLPLLASPSSGGTRMQEGTVAFLQMVKIAAAVELHKRAHLPYLVYLRHPTTGGVFASWGSLGHVTLAEPGALVGFLGPRVYEQLYGAPFPPGVQTAENLQAYGVIDGVIPLKWLRRTCARALKVMLDDPGSAPAAPPAELIPDVPAWDSVCASRRPDRPGAGFLLRHGATERVFLSGTGSTDRGATIVLALARFGGQPAVVLGQLRGADRLTDPVALRDARRGMALAAGLRLPLVLIIDTPGPALSVEAEQGGLASQIAACLAELVTLEVPTVSVLLGQGSGGPALAMVPADRVLAALHGWLAPLPPEGASAIVFRDTGHAAELSAAQGIRSADLRADGIVDVIVGEHPDAAEEPIDFTKRMAQAIAVELHGLRGVPAEQRMAARLQRYRRIGLPNLAEPDVLQ
;
A
#
# COMPACT_ATOMS: atom_id res chain seq x y z
N MET A 1 13.26 -2.54 -20.87
CA MET A 1 12.06 -2.40 -20.05
C MET A 1 10.79 -2.57 -20.87
N LEU A 2 10.56 -1.81 -21.93
CA LEU A 2 9.44 -1.96 -22.84
C LEU A 2 9.59 -3.17 -23.77
N ASP A 3 8.51 -3.59 -24.39
CA ASP A 3 8.52 -4.58 -25.45
C ASP A 3 9.35 -4.06 -26.64
N ARG A 4 10.13 -4.94 -27.25
CA ARG A 4 11.08 -4.54 -28.33
C ARG A 4 10.35 -3.83 -29.46
N GLY A 5 10.83 -2.63 -29.84
CA GLY A 5 10.29 -1.84 -30.94
C GLY A 5 8.93 -1.18 -30.66
N SER A 6 8.44 -1.20 -29.41
CA SER A 6 7.12 -0.65 -29.07
C SER A 6 7.13 0.83 -28.68
N PHE A 7 8.31 1.43 -28.47
CA PHE A 7 8.38 2.83 -28.07
C PHE A 7 8.04 3.77 -29.21
N LEU A 8 7.13 4.68 -28.94
CA LEU A 8 6.74 5.78 -29.81
C LEU A 8 6.96 7.09 -29.05
N SER A 9 7.86 7.93 -29.54
CA SER A 9 8.11 9.23 -28.93
C SER A 9 6.91 10.15 -29.09
N TRP A 10 6.65 10.94 -28.05
CA TRP A 10 5.72 12.07 -28.04
C TRP A 10 6.45 13.41 -28.09
N ASP A 11 7.78 13.37 -28.09
CA ASP A 11 8.59 14.57 -28.04
C ASP A 11 8.41 15.41 -29.30
N THR A 12 8.21 16.69 -29.10
CA THR A 12 8.24 17.74 -30.13
C THR A 12 9.43 18.64 -29.85
N ALA A 13 9.71 19.58 -30.77
CA ALA A 13 10.76 20.58 -30.54
C ALA A 13 10.58 21.23 -29.15
N PRO A 14 11.66 21.36 -28.35
CA PRO A 14 11.57 21.99 -27.05
C PRO A 14 11.02 23.40 -27.12
N LEU A 15 10.24 23.79 -26.10
CA LEU A 15 9.75 25.14 -25.97
C LEU A 15 10.94 26.12 -25.95
N THR A 16 10.90 27.15 -26.77
CA THR A 16 11.92 28.20 -26.77
C THR A 16 11.65 29.16 -25.60
N VAL A 17 12.60 29.26 -24.69
CA VAL A 17 12.59 30.22 -23.60
C VAL A 17 13.67 31.26 -23.80
N PRO A 18 13.48 32.52 -23.36
CA PRO A 18 14.54 33.53 -23.35
C PRO A 18 15.70 33.06 -22.44
N VAL A 19 16.92 33.04 -22.98
CA VAL A 19 18.13 32.59 -22.28
C VAL A 19 19.27 33.59 -22.52
N SER A 20 20.25 33.64 -21.62
CA SER A 20 21.50 34.35 -21.84
C SER A 20 22.35 33.62 -22.92
N ASP A 21 23.28 34.35 -23.55
CA ASP A 21 24.19 33.75 -24.53
C ASP A 21 25.03 32.62 -23.93
N GLU A 22 25.45 32.75 -22.66
CA GLU A 22 26.19 31.72 -21.92
C GLU A 22 25.35 30.46 -21.75
N TYR A 23 24.11 30.61 -21.30
CA TYR A 23 23.22 29.46 -21.12
C TYR A 23 22.80 28.83 -22.46
N ALA A 24 22.65 29.62 -23.50
CA ALA A 24 22.43 29.11 -24.86
C ALA A 24 23.60 28.22 -25.35
N ALA A 25 24.84 28.63 -25.02
CA ALA A 25 26.03 27.84 -25.33
C ALA A 25 26.09 26.53 -24.51
N GLU A 26 25.70 26.54 -23.22
CA GLU A 26 25.59 25.33 -22.40
C GLU A 26 24.54 24.35 -22.96
N LEU A 27 23.38 24.85 -23.37
CA LEU A 27 22.34 24.05 -24.00
C LEU A 27 22.82 23.42 -25.32
N ALA A 28 23.55 24.19 -26.14
CA ALA A 28 24.11 23.66 -27.40
C ALA A 28 25.16 22.57 -27.14
N ALA A 29 26.04 22.77 -26.14
CA ALA A 29 27.02 21.78 -25.73
C ALA A 29 26.35 20.50 -25.20
N ALA A 30 25.31 20.64 -24.36
CA ALA A 30 24.56 19.50 -23.82
C ALA A 30 23.86 18.69 -24.93
N ARG A 31 23.27 19.38 -25.93
CA ARG A 31 22.70 18.72 -27.12
C ARG A 31 23.72 17.94 -27.90
N ALA A 32 24.90 18.53 -28.14
CA ALA A 32 25.98 17.89 -28.86
C ALA A 32 26.53 16.66 -28.11
N ALA A 33 26.68 16.75 -26.78
CA ALA A 33 27.22 15.69 -25.94
C ALA A 33 26.26 14.51 -25.77
N SER A 34 24.98 14.78 -25.48
CA SER A 34 23.98 13.74 -25.19
C SER A 34 23.27 13.20 -26.44
N GLY A 35 23.32 13.92 -27.56
CA GLY A 35 22.49 13.62 -28.74
C GLY A 35 20.98 13.83 -28.49
N ARG A 36 20.61 14.56 -27.43
CA ARG A 36 19.25 14.88 -27.04
C ARG A 36 18.95 16.37 -27.25
N ASP A 37 17.69 16.67 -27.45
CA ASP A 37 17.21 18.04 -27.57
C ASP A 37 16.83 18.65 -26.20
N GLU A 38 16.50 17.81 -25.20
CA GLU A 38 16.18 18.19 -23.81
C GLU A 38 16.47 17.02 -22.84
N ALA A 39 16.52 17.33 -21.53
CA ALA A 39 16.84 16.38 -20.44
C ALA A 39 15.78 15.27 -20.21
N VAL A 40 14.66 15.32 -20.91
CA VAL A 40 13.56 14.38 -20.71
C VAL A 40 13.04 13.88 -22.05
N LEU A 41 12.84 12.55 -22.09
CA LEU A 41 12.19 11.82 -23.16
C LEU A 41 10.78 11.45 -22.71
N THR A 42 9.79 11.64 -23.57
CA THR A 42 8.42 11.23 -23.32
C THR A 42 7.88 10.41 -24.51
N GLY A 43 6.93 9.55 -24.19
CA GLY A 43 6.32 8.72 -25.21
C GLY A 43 5.42 7.64 -24.63
N GLU A 44 5.04 6.71 -25.47
CA GLU A 44 4.38 5.49 -25.06
C GLU A 44 5.14 4.25 -25.50
N GLY A 45 4.87 3.15 -24.85
CA GLY A 45 5.37 1.84 -25.25
C GLY A 45 4.47 0.75 -24.71
N ARG A 46 4.95 -0.49 -24.79
CA ARG A 46 4.20 -1.63 -24.27
C ARG A 46 5.00 -2.38 -23.23
N ILE A 47 4.29 -2.85 -22.20
CA ILE A 47 4.80 -3.81 -21.21
C ILE A 47 3.90 -5.04 -21.26
N ASN A 48 4.42 -6.14 -21.78
CA ASN A 48 3.66 -7.37 -22.05
C ASN A 48 2.38 -7.09 -22.87
N GLY A 49 2.50 -6.30 -23.94
CA GLY A 49 1.39 -5.90 -24.80
C GLY A 49 0.55 -4.72 -24.32
N ARG A 50 0.59 -4.36 -23.04
CA ARG A 50 -0.19 -3.25 -22.46
C ARG A 50 0.45 -1.90 -22.79
N ARG A 51 -0.30 -0.95 -23.32
CA ARG A 51 0.15 0.44 -23.52
C ARG A 51 0.47 1.09 -22.17
N VAL A 52 1.60 1.78 -22.12
CA VAL A 52 2.08 2.53 -20.94
C VAL A 52 2.71 3.83 -21.43
N ALA A 53 2.33 4.97 -20.86
CA ALA A 53 3.02 6.23 -21.05
C ALA A 53 4.35 6.19 -20.26
N VAL A 54 5.38 6.78 -20.82
CA VAL A 54 6.74 6.76 -20.25
C VAL A 54 7.33 8.15 -20.23
N ILE A 55 7.92 8.51 -19.10
CA ILE A 55 8.74 9.71 -18.92
C ILE A 55 10.09 9.24 -18.38
N ALA A 56 11.18 9.55 -19.07
CA ALA A 56 12.53 9.17 -18.65
C ALA A 56 13.48 10.36 -18.77
N SER A 57 14.24 10.62 -17.69
CA SER A 57 15.30 11.64 -17.72
C SER A 57 16.55 11.11 -18.43
N ASP A 58 17.27 11.99 -19.06
CA ASP A 58 18.63 11.78 -19.55
C ASP A 58 19.60 12.61 -18.70
N PHE A 59 20.43 11.94 -17.90
CA PHE A 59 21.35 12.62 -16.99
C PHE A 59 22.49 13.34 -17.71
N ASP A 60 22.86 12.86 -18.92
CA ASP A 60 23.93 13.46 -19.71
C ASP A 60 23.53 14.84 -20.26
N PHE A 61 22.23 15.16 -20.27
CA PHE A 61 21.76 16.49 -20.62
C PHE A 61 21.64 17.35 -19.35
N LEU A 62 22.62 18.22 -19.09
CA LEU A 62 22.68 19.13 -17.94
C LEU A 62 22.31 18.45 -16.59
N ALA A 63 22.91 17.30 -16.32
CA ALA A 63 22.65 16.48 -15.13
C ALA A 63 21.16 16.13 -14.95
N GLY A 64 20.41 15.96 -16.03
CA GLY A 64 18.98 15.65 -15.97
C GLY A 64 18.13 16.74 -15.32
N SER A 65 18.63 17.97 -15.19
CA SER A 65 17.94 19.06 -14.50
C SER A 65 16.71 19.53 -15.26
N ILE A 66 15.68 19.93 -14.51
CA ILE A 66 14.38 20.30 -15.06
C ILE A 66 14.28 21.84 -15.18
N GLY A 67 14.28 22.32 -16.42
CA GLY A 67 13.94 23.67 -16.81
C GLY A 67 12.50 23.77 -17.32
N VAL A 68 12.13 24.95 -17.83
CA VAL A 68 10.77 25.21 -18.32
C VAL A 68 10.40 24.28 -19.48
N ALA A 69 11.30 24.09 -20.45
CA ALA A 69 11.06 23.24 -21.62
C ALA A 69 10.88 21.77 -21.24
N ALA A 70 11.76 21.24 -20.36
CA ALA A 70 11.64 19.88 -19.84
C ALA A 70 10.32 19.68 -19.07
N ALA A 71 9.98 20.64 -18.21
CA ALA A 71 8.76 20.60 -17.40
C ALA A 71 7.50 20.64 -18.23
N GLU A 72 7.48 21.45 -19.31
CA GLU A 72 6.35 21.47 -20.25
C GLU A 72 6.18 20.11 -20.94
N ARG A 73 7.29 19.51 -21.42
CA ARG A 73 7.29 18.20 -22.04
C ARG A 73 6.75 17.12 -21.09
N ILE A 74 7.18 17.11 -19.80
CA ILE A 74 6.66 16.22 -18.77
C ILE A 74 5.16 16.43 -18.56
N THR A 75 4.74 17.69 -18.40
CA THR A 75 3.34 18.04 -18.14
C THR A 75 2.43 17.62 -19.28
N ALA A 76 2.81 17.95 -20.53
CA ALA A 76 2.06 17.56 -21.72
C ALA A 76 1.93 16.03 -21.85
N ALA A 77 3.01 15.29 -21.56
CA ALA A 77 2.99 13.83 -21.58
C ALA A 77 2.04 13.26 -20.52
N ILE A 78 2.03 13.80 -19.29
CA ILE A 78 1.11 13.36 -18.21
C ILE A 78 -0.35 13.68 -18.61
N GLN A 79 -0.61 14.87 -19.14
CA GLN A 79 -1.95 15.25 -19.60
C GLN A 79 -2.44 14.34 -20.72
N ARG A 80 -1.58 14.02 -21.72
CA ARG A 80 -1.90 13.09 -22.79
C ARG A 80 -2.15 11.67 -22.23
N ALA A 81 -1.30 11.17 -21.33
CA ALA A 81 -1.51 9.88 -20.68
C ALA A 81 -2.86 9.82 -19.95
N THR A 82 -3.24 10.92 -19.30
CA THR A 82 -4.54 11.05 -18.62
C THR A 82 -5.70 11.01 -19.58
N ALA A 83 -5.63 11.80 -20.66
CA ALA A 83 -6.67 11.86 -21.70
C ALA A 83 -6.86 10.51 -22.41
N GLU A 84 -5.76 9.81 -22.70
CA GLU A 84 -5.77 8.48 -23.34
C GLU A 84 -5.96 7.33 -22.32
N ARG A 85 -6.16 7.64 -21.02
CA ARG A 85 -6.33 6.69 -19.92
C ARG A 85 -5.23 5.64 -19.83
N LEU A 86 -3.98 6.05 -20.04
CA LEU A 86 -2.81 5.17 -19.96
C LEU A 86 -2.21 5.18 -18.57
N PRO A 87 -1.74 4.05 -18.04
CA PRO A 87 -0.86 4.05 -16.89
C PRO A 87 0.44 4.78 -17.22
N LEU A 88 1.00 5.46 -16.26
CA LEU A 88 2.22 6.25 -16.41
C LEU A 88 3.38 5.61 -15.66
N LEU A 89 4.52 5.48 -16.33
CA LEU A 89 5.79 5.08 -15.74
C LEU A 89 6.81 6.21 -15.88
N ALA A 90 7.24 6.78 -14.76
CA ALA A 90 8.29 7.78 -14.70
C ALA A 90 9.62 7.16 -14.24
N SER A 91 10.70 7.51 -14.92
CA SER A 91 12.05 7.05 -14.59
C SER A 91 13.02 8.23 -14.50
N PRO A 92 12.94 9.02 -13.41
CA PRO A 92 13.82 10.16 -13.23
C PRO A 92 15.27 9.75 -12.92
N SER A 93 16.21 10.54 -13.43
CA SER A 93 17.60 10.63 -13.02
C SER A 93 17.97 12.11 -13.16
N SER A 94 18.14 12.83 -12.03
CA SER A 94 18.19 14.28 -12.07
C SER A 94 18.87 14.88 -10.85
N GLY A 95 19.66 15.94 -11.09
CA GLY A 95 20.18 16.81 -10.06
C GLY A 95 19.16 17.79 -9.47
N GLY A 96 17.93 17.84 -10.01
CA GLY A 96 16.87 18.70 -9.53
C GLY A 96 16.46 19.83 -10.50
N THR A 97 16.23 21.02 -9.97
CA THR A 97 15.85 22.22 -10.76
C THR A 97 17.03 22.76 -11.56
N ARG A 98 16.79 23.18 -12.79
CA ARG A 98 17.78 23.82 -13.65
C ARG A 98 18.07 25.24 -13.15
N MET A 99 19.22 25.40 -12.51
CA MET A 99 19.59 26.64 -11.79
C MET A 99 19.72 27.85 -12.70
N GLN A 100 20.13 27.66 -13.97
CA GLN A 100 20.26 28.74 -14.97
C GLN A 100 18.93 29.43 -15.27
N GLU A 101 17.80 28.76 -15.05
CA GLU A 101 16.45 29.32 -15.26
C GLU A 101 15.81 29.83 -13.96
N GLY A 102 16.51 29.71 -12.84
CA GLY A 102 16.17 30.32 -11.56
C GLY A 102 14.80 29.92 -10.98
N THR A 103 14.10 30.89 -10.39
CA THR A 103 12.82 30.68 -9.72
C THR A 103 11.72 30.15 -10.66
N VAL A 104 11.77 30.52 -11.93
CA VAL A 104 10.77 30.04 -12.91
C VAL A 104 10.88 28.54 -13.11
N ALA A 105 12.10 27.99 -13.21
CA ALA A 105 12.31 26.55 -13.27
C ALA A 105 11.91 25.86 -11.97
N PHE A 106 12.20 26.46 -10.82
CA PHE A 106 11.79 25.91 -9.52
C PHE A 106 10.26 25.76 -9.42
N LEU A 107 9.50 26.75 -9.86
CA LEU A 107 8.03 26.71 -9.85
C LEU A 107 7.42 25.69 -10.83
N GLN A 108 8.20 25.20 -11.80
CA GLN A 108 7.72 24.15 -12.70
C GLN A 108 7.37 22.84 -11.96
N MET A 109 7.99 22.61 -10.79
CA MET A 109 7.65 21.43 -9.97
C MET A 109 6.18 21.42 -9.53
N VAL A 110 5.58 22.60 -9.30
CA VAL A 110 4.15 22.76 -8.98
C VAL A 110 3.27 22.29 -10.16
N LYS A 111 3.63 22.73 -11.38
CA LYS A 111 2.92 22.36 -12.60
C LYS A 111 2.93 20.83 -12.84
N ILE A 112 4.11 20.22 -12.68
CA ILE A 112 4.25 18.77 -12.85
C ILE A 112 3.48 18.01 -11.75
N ALA A 113 3.61 18.44 -10.49
CA ALA A 113 2.89 17.82 -9.38
C ALA A 113 1.36 17.90 -9.55
N ALA A 114 0.85 19.03 -10.05
CA ALA A 114 -0.57 19.20 -10.36
C ALA A 114 -1.03 18.22 -11.46
N ALA A 115 -0.26 18.06 -12.54
CA ALA A 115 -0.57 17.12 -13.61
C ALA A 115 -0.58 15.67 -13.10
N VAL A 116 0.41 15.28 -12.27
CA VAL A 116 0.45 13.96 -11.62
C VAL A 116 -0.78 13.74 -10.74
N GLU A 117 -1.14 14.71 -9.92
CA GLU A 117 -2.30 14.58 -9.02
C GLU A 117 -3.61 14.42 -9.82
N LEU A 118 -3.80 15.18 -10.91
CA LEU A 118 -4.95 15.03 -11.80
C LEU A 118 -4.98 13.65 -12.47
N HIS A 119 -3.82 13.11 -12.87
CA HIS A 119 -3.69 11.76 -13.40
C HIS A 119 -4.14 10.70 -12.37
N LYS A 120 -3.69 10.84 -11.12
CA LYS A 120 -4.08 9.96 -10.01
C LYS A 120 -5.57 10.08 -9.66
N ARG A 121 -6.14 11.29 -9.66
CA ARG A 121 -7.59 11.51 -9.48
C ARG A 121 -8.43 10.91 -10.60
N ALA A 122 -7.88 10.72 -11.78
CA ALA A 122 -8.52 9.94 -12.85
C ALA A 122 -8.45 8.41 -12.60
N HIS A 123 -7.94 7.99 -11.44
CA HIS A 123 -7.74 6.60 -11.01
C HIS A 123 -6.80 5.80 -11.92
N LEU A 124 -5.79 6.47 -12.47
CA LEU A 124 -4.81 5.88 -13.36
C LEU A 124 -3.51 5.56 -12.60
N PRO A 125 -2.92 4.38 -12.82
CA PRO A 125 -1.67 4.01 -12.18
C PRO A 125 -0.52 4.96 -12.52
N TYR A 126 0.19 5.42 -11.50
CA TYR A 126 1.44 6.15 -11.61
C TYR A 126 2.54 5.37 -10.91
N LEU A 127 3.50 4.85 -11.67
CA LEU A 127 4.65 4.09 -11.20
C LEU A 127 5.91 4.93 -11.36
N VAL A 128 6.81 4.86 -10.40
CA VAL A 128 8.08 5.59 -10.42
C VAL A 128 9.24 4.61 -10.23
N TYR A 129 10.28 4.78 -11.04
CA TYR A 129 11.56 4.08 -10.89
C TYR A 129 12.70 5.09 -10.81
N LEU A 130 13.15 5.37 -9.60
CA LEU A 130 14.20 6.32 -9.29
C LEU A 130 15.56 5.74 -9.71
N ARG A 131 16.24 6.40 -10.64
CA ARG A 131 17.61 6.04 -11.05
C ARG A 131 18.64 6.89 -10.34
N HIS A 132 19.88 6.45 -10.43
CA HIS A 132 21.03 7.19 -9.88
C HIS A 132 21.41 8.37 -10.78
N PRO A 133 21.61 9.60 -10.23
CA PRO A 133 21.05 10.08 -8.97
C PRO A 133 19.64 10.67 -9.16
N THR A 134 18.82 10.71 -8.13
CA THR A 134 17.56 11.48 -8.16
C THR A 134 17.48 12.36 -6.92
N THR A 135 17.67 13.67 -7.09
CA THR A 135 17.77 14.62 -5.98
C THR A 135 16.93 15.88 -6.19
N GLY A 136 16.88 16.71 -5.17
CA GLY A 136 16.27 18.06 -5.19
C GLY A 136 14.80 18.06 -5.49
N GLY A 137 14.36 19.07 -6.25
CA GLY A 137 12.96 19.29 -6.60
C GLY A 137 12.29 18.14 -7.32
N VAL A 138 13.03 17.29 -8.05
CA VAL A 138 12.48 16.12 -8.74
C VAL A 138 12.05 15.05 -7.75
N PHE A 139 12.89 14.74 -6.77
CA PHE A 139 12.49 13.79 -5.71
C PHE A 139 11.40 14.37 -4.81
N ALA A 140 11.46 15.68 -4.50
CA ALA A 140 10.45 16.36 -3.69
C ALA A 140 9.11 16.64 -4.41
N SER A 141 8.94 16.17 -5.63
CA SER A 141 7.71 16.34 -6.40
C SER A 141 7.32 15.03 -7.10
N TRP A 142 7.35 15.00 -8.42
CA TRP A 142 6.88 13.86 -9.21
C TRP A 142 7.65 12.56 -8.98
N GLY A 143 8.89 12.61 -8.49
CA GLY A 143 9.65 11.41 -8.11
C GLY A 143 9.10 10.66 -6.89
N SER A 144 8.34 11.32 -6.01
CA SER A 144 7.79 10.73 -4.77
C SER A 144 6.27 10.53 -4.79
N LEU A 145 5.58 10.93 -5.85
CA LEU A 145 4.11 10.88 -5.93
C LEU A 145 3.57 9.56 -6.50
N GLY A 146 4.43 8.55 -6.76
CA GLY A 146 4.02 7.26 -7.31
C GLY A 146 3.03 6.50 -6.41
N HIS A 147 2.08 5.78 -7.02
CA HIS A 147 1.34 4.73 -6.32
C HIS A 147 2.29 3.61 -5.89
N VAL A 148 3.31 3.36 -6.73
CA VAL A 148 4.44 2.48 -6.43
C VAL A 148 5.71 3.21 -6.81
N THR A 149 6.63 3.36 -5.86
CA THR A 149 7.93 4.00 -6.06
C THR A 149 9.04 3.01 -5.80
N LEU A 150 9.76 2.66 -6.83
CA LEU A 150 10.89 1.76 -6.81
C LEU A 150 12.18 2.53 -7.08
N ALA A 151 13.33 1.96 -6.71
CA ALA A 151 14.62 2.56 -7.01
C ALA A 151 15.61 1.53 -7.56
N GLU A 152 16.62 2.03 -8.26
CA GLU A 152 17.79 1.27 -8.69
C GLU A 152 18.69 0.95 -7.49
N PRO A 153 19.27 -0.26 -7.40
CA PRO A 153 20.19 -0.61 -6.32
C PRO A 153 21.39 0.35 -6.24
N GLY A 154 21.70 0.80 -5.05
CA GLY A 154 22.79 1.74 -4.79
C GLY A 154 22.54 3.17 -5.29
N ALA A 155 21.34 3.48 -5.77
CA ALA A 155 21.04 4.81 -6.25
C ALA A 155 21.14 5.85 -5.14
N LEU A 156 21.79 6.98 -5.44
CA LEU A 156 21.70 8.18 -4.63
C LEU A 156 20.30 8.78 -4.82
N VAL A 157 19.52 8.78 -3.76
CA VAL A 157 18.18 9.36 -3.74
C VAL A 157 18.03 10.22 -2.49
N GLY A 158 17.64 11.48 -2.65
CA GLY A 158 17.47 12.37 -1.51
C GLY A 158 17.04 13.78 -1.91
N PHE A 159 16.56 14.55 -0.93
CA PHE A 159 16.16 15.93 -1.19
C PHE A 159 17.38 16.83 -1.42
N LEU A 160 18.37 16.76 -0.55
CA LEU A 160 19.55 17.63 -0.63
C LEU A 160 20.66 16.94 -1.43
N GLY A 161 21.17 17.61 -2.47
CA GLY A 161 22.34 17.14 -3.20
C GLY A 161 23.59 17.11 -2.30
N PRO A 162 24.41 16.05 -2.31
CA PRO A 162 25.57 15.94 -1.43
C PRO A 162 26.54 17.12 -1.54
N ARG A 163 26.79 17.61 -2.75
CA ARG A 163 27.66 18.77 -3.01
C ARG A 163 27.16 20.05 -2.34
N VAL A 164 25.84 20.29 -2.34
CA VAL A 164 25.24 21.45 -1.69
C VAL A 164 25.42 21.36 -0.18
N TYR A 165 25.21 20.18 0.39
CA TYR A 165 25.41 19.95 1.81
C TYR A 165 26.88 20.20 2.22
N GLU A 166 27.83 19.65 1.48
CA GLU A 166 29.27 19.82 1.74
C GLU A 166 29.69 21.31 1.67
N GLN A 167 29.17 22.04 0.69
CA GLN A 167 29.45 23.48 0.58
C GLN A 167 28.83 24.31 1.71
N LEU A 168 27.66 23.93 2.20
CA LEU A 168 26.97 24.69 3.27
C LEU A 168 27.49 24.35 4.67
N TYR A 169 27.89 23.08 4.90
CA TYR A 169 28.23 22.59 6.23
C TYR A 169 29.71 22.22 6.40
N GLY A 170 30.51 22.29 5.34
CA GLY A 170 31.95 22.00 5.39
C GLY A 170 32.30 20.52 5.64
N ALA A 171 31.33 19.62 5.53
CA ALA A 171 31.50 18.19 5.74
C ALA A 171 30.66 17.40 4.73
N PRO A 172 31.09 16.18 4.32
CA PRO A 172 30.31 15.34 3.44
C PRO A 172 28.99 14.92 4.13
N PHE A 173 27.95 14.72 3.34
CA PHE A 173 26.69 14.15 3.86
C PHE A 173 26.95 12.77 4.47
N PRO A 174 26.35 12.42 5.62
CA PRO A 174 26.58 11.14 6.26
C PRO A 174 26.39 9.96 5.30
N PRO A 175 27.38 9.05 5.17
CA PRO A 175 27.33 7.95 4.23
C PRO A 175 26.18 6.99 4.55
N GLY A 176 25.56 6.42 3.52
CA GLY A 176 24.50 5.43 3.66
C GLY A 176 23.09 6.01 3.88
N VAL A 177 22.93 7.32 4.18
CA VAL A 177 21.60 7.93 4.45
C VAL A 177 20.80 8.11 3.17
N GLN A 178 21.41 8.69 2.13
CA GLN A 178 20.74 8.96 0.86
C GLN A 178 20.91 7.79 -0.13
N THR A 179 20.74 6.56 0.32
CA THR A 179 20.75 5.37 -0.53
C THR A 179 19.37 4.81 -0.71
N ALA A 180 19.10 4.23 -1.86
CA ALA A 180 17.81 3.58 -2.15
C ALA A 180 17.46 2.53 -1.09
N GLU A 181 18.45 1.73 -0.64
CA GLU A 181 18.28 0.71 0.38
C GLU A 181 17.87 1.29 1.73
N ASN A 182 18.48 2.39 2.13
CA ASN A 182 18.14 3.06 3.38
C ASN A 182 16.73 3.66 3.31
N LEU A 183 16.38 4.31 2.19
CA LEU A 183 15.03 4.86 1.99
C LEU A 183 13.95 3.77 1.97
N GLN A 184 14.24 2.61 1.39
CA GLN A 184 13.35 1.45 1.47
C GLN A 184 13.19 0.98 2.92
N ALA A 185 14.27 0.90 3.66
CA ALA A 185 14.26 0.49 5.06
C ALA A 185 13.42 1.40 5.97
N TYR A 186 13.34 2.69 5.61
CA TYR A 186 12.50 3.67 6.30
C TYR A 186 11.11 3.84 5.67
N GLY A 187 10.72 3.00 4.71
CA GLY A 187 9.39 3.05 4.09
C GLY A 187 9.15 4.27 3.19
N VAL A 188 10.20 5.01 2.82
CA VAL A 188 10.10 6.19 1.93
C VAL A 188 9.82 5.77 0.49
N ILE A 189 10.36 4.62 0.07
CA ILE A 189 10.11 3.98 -1.22
C ILE A 189 9.68 2.53 -1.04
N ASP A 190 9.01 1.95 -2.05
CA ASP A 190 8.41 0.63 -1.97
C ASP A 190 9.38 -0.52 -2.21
N GLY A 191 10.47 -0.28 -2.88
CA GLY A 191 11.42 -1.34 -3.13
C GLY A 191 12.65 -0.91 -3.91
N VAL A 192 13.71 -1.69 -3.73
CA VAL A 192 14.95 -1.56 -4.51
C VAL A 192 15.05 -2.76 -5.43
N ILE A 193 15.03 -2.52 -6.74
CA ILE A 193 15.08 -3.60 -7.73
C ILE A 193 16.04 -3.27 -8.88
N PRO A 194 16.85 -4.23 -9.34
CA PRO A 194 17.64 -4.04 -10.55
C PRO A 194 16.77 -3.80 -11.78
N LEU A 195 17.23 -2.99 -12.72
CA LEU A 195 16.52 -2.64 -13.97
C LEU A 195 16.01 -3.89 -14.72
N LYS A 196 16.77 -4.99 -14.70
CA LYS A 196 16.38 -6.26 -15.34
C LYS A 196 15.06 -6.86 -14.80
N TRP A 197 14.68 -6.53 -13.55
CA TRP A 197 13.44 -6.98 -12.93
C TRP A 197 12.29 -5.99 -13.08
N LEU A 198 12.58 -4.73 -13.45
CA LEU A 198 11.59 -3.64 -13.50
C LEU A 198 10.38 -3.99 -14.38
N ARG A 199 10.63 -4.51 -15.60
CA ARG A 199 9.55 -4.93 -16.51
C ARG A 199 8.58 -5.92 -15.86
N ARG A 200 9.11 -6.96 -15.19
CA ARG A 200 8.31 -7.99 -14.53
C ARG A 200 7.51 -7.41 -13.36
N THR A 201 8.13 -6.54 -12.55
CA THR A 201 7.48 -5.91 -11.40
C THR A 201 6.38 -4.97 -11.85
N CYS A 202 6.65 -4.07 -12.81
CA CYS A 202 5.63 -3.20 -13.38
C CYS A 202 4.48 -3.98 -14.03
N ALA A 203 4.78 -5.03 -14.80
CA ALA A 203 3.75 -5.86 -15.41
C ALA A 203 2.82 -6.49 -14.37
N ARG A 204 3.37 -7.00 -13.25
CA ARG A 204 2.57 -7.56 -12.14
C ARG A 204 1.75 -6.49 -11.44
N ALA A 205 2.33 -5.33 -11.13
CA ALA A 205 1.61 -4.23 -10.51
C ALA A 205 0.43 -3.77 -11.40
N LEU A 206 0.70 -3.54 -12.68
CA LEU A 206 -0.32 -3.14 -13.65
C LEU A 206 -1.39 -4.22 -13.86
N LYS A 207 -1.02 -5.50 -13.78
CA LYS A 207 -1.98 -6.61 -13.83
C LYS A 207 -2.95 -6.58 -12.66
N VAL A 208 -2.47 -6.30 -11.46
CA VAL A 208 -3.37 -6.14 -10.29
C VAL A 208 -4.22 -4.88 -10.42
N MET A 209 -3.64 -3.77 -10.85
CA MET A 209 -4.31 -2.47 -10.89
C MET A 209 -5.34 -2.33 -12.01
N LEU A 210 -5.15 -3.01 -13.15
CA LEU A 210 -5.88 -2.71 -14.39
C LEU A 210 -6.55 -3.89 -15.07
N ASP A 211 -6.13 -5.14 -14.79
CA ASP A 211 -6.80 -6.29 -15.43
C ASP A 211 -8.18 -6.46 -14.84
N ASP A 212 -9.12 -6.82 -15.71
CA ASP A 212 -10.44 -7.19 -15.26
C ASP A 212 -10.35 -8.28 -14.20
N PRO A 213 -11.16 -8.18 -13.17
CA PRO A 213 -11.27 -9.24 -12.20
C PRO A 213 -11.72 -10.54 -12.90
N GLY A 214 -11.18 -11.65 -12.44
CA GLY A 214 -11.55 -12.98 -12.94
C GLY A 214 -13.05 -13.29 -12.82
N SER A 215 -13.45 -14.42 -13.38
CA SER A 215 -14.79 -15.00 -13.20
C SER A 215 -15.16 -15.18 -11.73
N ALA A 216 -16.43 -15.40 -11.46
CA ALA A 216 -16.91 -15.72 -10.12
C ALA A 216 -16.14 -16.94 -9.57
N PRO A 217 -15.47 -16.83 -8.41
CA PRO A 217 -14.84 -17.96 -7.78
C PRO A 217 -15.92 -18.95 -7.32
N ALA A 218 -15.60 -20.25 -7.34
CA ALA A 218 -16.49 -21.25 -6.77
C ALA A 218 -16.70 -20.99 -5.28
N ALA A 219 -17.93 -21.06 -4.80
CA ALA A 219 -18.19 -21.00 -3.37
C ALA A 219 -17.49 -22.17 -2.66
N PRO A 220 -16.84 -21.95 -1.51
CA PRO A 220 -16.33 -23.04 -0.71
C PRO A 220 -17.49 -23.97 -0.31
N PRO A 221 -17.25 -25.29 -0.19
CA PRO A 221 -18.26 -26.21 0.30
C PRO A 221 -18.75 -25.76 1.70
N ALA A 222 -20.04 -25.94 1.96
CA ALA A 222 -20.58 -25.69 3.29
C ALA A 222 -19.91 -26.65 4.29
N GLU A 223 -19.35 -26.09 5.33
CA GLU A 223 -18.58 -26.84 6.33
C GLU A 223 -19.24 -26.68 7.70
N LEU A 224 -19.32 -27.77 8.44
CA LEU A 224 -19.76 -27.70 9.83
C LEU A 224 -18.62 -27.15 10.68
N ILE A 225 -18.83 -25.97 11.25
CA ILE A 225 -17.86 -25.33 12.13
C ILE A 225 -18.00 -25.95 13.52
N PRO A 226 -16.94 -26.59 14.07
CA PRO A 226 -17.00 -27.17 15.40
C PRO A 226 -17.10 -26.08 16.47
N ASP A 227 -17.78 -26.43 17.57
CA ASP A 227 -17.82 -25.58 18.75
C ASP A 227 -16.57 -25.81 19.60
N VAL A 228 -15.63 -24.86 19.54
CA VAL A 228 -14.32 -24.94 20.22
C VAL A 228 -14.31 -23.98 21.40
N PRO A 229 -13.80 -24.38 22.60
CA PRO A 229 -13.65 -23.48 23.74
C PRO A 229 -12.82 -22.24 23.40
N ALA A 230 -13.20 -21.09 23.96
CA ALA A 230 -12.53 -19.81 23.63
C ALA A 230 -11.03 -19.84 23.93
N TRP A 231 -10.63 -20.44 25.04
CA TRP A 231 -9.22 -20.54 25.42
C TRP A 231 -8.42 -21.45 24.48
N ASP A 232 -8.99 -22.52 23.99
CA ASP A 232 -8.34 -23.40 23.02
C ASP A 232 -8.08 -22.64 21.70
N SER A 233 -9.04 -21.81 21.26
CA SER A 233 -8.86 -20.93 20.12
C SER A 233 -7.76 -19.89 20.34
N VAL A 234 -7.67 -19.30 21.54
CA VAL A 234 -6.58 -18.38 21.90
C VAL A 234 -5.23 -19.10 21.83
N CYS A 235 -5.11 -20.30 22.40
CA CYS A 235 -3.89 -21.10 22.38
C CYS A 235 -3.50 -21.50 20.96
N ALA A 236 -4.43 -22.01 20.16
CA ALA A 236 -4.20 -22.39 18.77
C ALA A 236 -3.75 -21.19 17.94
N SER A 237 -4.39 -20.02 18.10
CA SER A 237 -4.02 -18.79 17.40
C SER A 237 -2.59 -18.33 17.66
N ARG A 238 -2.01 -18.70 18.80
CA ARG A 238 -0.66 -18.27 19.24
C ARG A 238 0.46 -19.19 18.76
N ARG A 239 0.14 -20.33 18.20
CA ARG A 239 1.16 -21.28 17.69
C ARG A 239 2.11 -20.57 16.72
N PRO A 240 3.45 -20.69 16.89
CA PRO A 240 4.43 -19.98 16.05
C PRO A 240 4.45 -20.46 14.61
N ASP A 241 4.09 -21.72 14.34
CA ASP A 241 4.06 -22.38 13.05
C ASP A 241 2.76 -22.11 12.26
N ARG A 242 1.80 -21.41 12.85
CA ARG A 242 0.54 -21.06 12.19
C ARG A 242 0.77 -20.06 11.03
N PRO A 243 0.13 -20.24 9.85
CA PRO A 243 0.27 -19.35 8.71
C PRO A 243 -0.27 -17.94 9.02
N GLY A 244 0.57 -16.91 8.88
CA GLY A 244 0.19 -15.50 9.01
C GLY A 244 -0.03 -14.81 7.67
N ALA A 245 -0.22 -13.49 7.68
CA ALA A 245 -0.50 -12.68 6.49
C ALA A 245 0.53 -12.86 5.36
N GLY A 246 1.82 -12.90 5.68
CA GLY A 246 2.87 -13.12 4.68
C GLY A 246 2.79 -14.50 4.01
N PHE A 247 2.38 -15.54 4.76
CA PHE A 247 2.19 -16.88 4.24
C PHE A 247 0.94 -16.93 3.35
N LEU A 248 -0.17 -16.34 3.80
CA LEU A 248 -1.40 -16.21 3.01
C LEU A 248 -1.14 -15.50 1.66
N LEU A 249 -0.39 -14.41 1.65
CA LEU A 249 -0.01 -13.73 0.41
C LEU A 249 0.88 -14.60 -0.50
N ARG A 250 1.81 -15.38 0.05
CA ARG A 250 2.71 -16.23 -0.76
C ARG A 250 2.00 -17.39 -1.40
N HIS A 251 1.07 -18.02 -0.71
CA HIS A 251 0.46 -19.30 -1.10
C HIS A 251 -1.00 -19.18 -1.54
N GLY A 252 -1.72 -18.14 -1.10
CA GLY A 252 -3.12 -17.91 -1.45
C GLY A 252 -3.32 -16.91 -2.60
N ALA A 253 -2.40 -15.94 -2.79
CA ALA A 253 -2.53 -14.98 -3.87
C ALA A 253 -1.89 -15.48 -5.17
N THR A 254 -2.61 -15.31 -6.30
CA THR A 254 -2.12 -15.67 -7.64
C THR A 254 -1.11 -14.69 -8.21
N GLU A 255 -1.27 -13.40 -7.89
CA GLU A 255 -0.31 -12.33 -8.19
C GLU A 255 -0.08 -11.51 -6.93
N ARG A 256 1.16 -11.04 -6.73
CA ARG A 256 1.50 -10.16 -5.60
C ARG A 256 2.69 -9.27 -5.89
N VAL A 257 2.64 -8.05 -5.36
CA VAL A 257 3.73 -7.08 -5.33
C VAL A 257 3.75 -6.48 -3.93
N PHE A 258 4.81 -6.72 -3.18
CA PHE A 258 5.00 -6.12 -1.85
C PHE A 258 5.44 -4.67 -1.99
N LEU A 259 4.96 -3.79 -1.12
CA LEU A 259 5.20 -2.35 -1.12
C LEU A 259 5.77 -1.88 0.23
N SER A 260 6.33 -0.67 0.24
CA SER A 260 6.84 0.04 1.45
C SER A 260 7.90 -0.70 2.24
N GLY A 261 8.82 -1.41 1.58
CA GLY A 261 9.87 -2.15 2.28
C GLY A 261 9.36 -3.30 3.16
N THR A 262 8.06 -3.54 3.18
CA THR A 262 7.41 -4.55 4.02
C THR A 262 7.72 -5.99 3.63
N GLY A 263 8.45 -6.19 2.54
CA GLY A 263 8.98 -7.50 2.15
C GLY A 263 10.28 -7.89 2.88
N SER A 264 10.90 -6.96 3.59
CA SER A 264 12.10 -7.19 4.38
C SER A 264 11.71 -7.53 5.82
N THR A 265 11.98 -8.75 6.23
CA THR A 265 11.74 -9.23 7.59
C THR A 265 12.72 -8.65 8.62
N ASP A 266 13.71 -7.89 8.19
CA ASP A 266 14.91 -7.60 8.98
C ASP A 266 14.83 -6.34 9.86
N ARG A 267 13.76 -5.55 9.81
CA ARG A 267 13.67 -4.29 10.58
C ARG A 267 12.35 -4.07 11.32
N GLY A 268 11.74 -5.12 11.87
CA GLY A 268 10.62 -4.96 12.81
C GLY A 268 9.31 -4.47 12.18
N ALA A 269 9.15 -4.54 10.84
CA ALA A 269 7.86 -4.25 10.21
C ALA A 269 6.75 -5.09 10.84
N THR A 270 5.68 -4.44 11.31
CA THR A 270 4.54 -5.10 11.95
C THR A 270 3.32 -5.18 11.02
N ILE A 271 3.37 -4.49 9.88
CA ILE A 271 2.36 -4.55 8.82
C ILE A 271 3.03 -4.84 7.47
N VAL A 272 2.39 -5.67 6.67
CA VAL A 272 2.68 -5.85 5.25
C VAL A 272 1.66 -5.09 4.42
N LEU A 273 2.13 -4.34 3.41
CA LEU A 273 1.32 -3.74 2.37
C LEU A 273 1.64 -4.43 1.03
N ALA A 274 0.63 -4.82 0.28
CA ALA A 274 0.82 -5.47 -1.01
C ALA A 274 -0.32 -5.15 -2.00
N LEU A 275 -0.01 -5.23 -3.29
CA LEU A 275 -0.99 -5.43 -4.34
C LEU A 275 -1.11 -6.93 -4.59
N ALA A 276 -2.31 -7.48 -4.60
CA ALA A 276 -2.50 -8.92 -4.78
C ALA A 276 -3.77 -9.26 -5.56
N ARG A 277 -3.87 -10.51 -6.02
CA ARG A 277 -5.11 -11.09 -6.58
C ARG A 277 -5.42 -12.41 -5.88
N PHE A 278 -6.64 -12.55 -5.39
CA PHE A 278 -7.17 -13.78 -4.82
C PHE A 278 -8.21 -14.38 -5.77
N GLY A 279 -7.99 -15.58 -6.27
CA GLY A 279 -8.91 -16.18 -7.25
C GLY A 279 -9.21 -15.27 -8.45
N GLY A 280 -8.22 -14.48 -8.89
CA GLY A 280 -8.40 -13.50 -9.95
C GLY A 280 -8.95 -12.13 -9.51
N GLN A 281 -9.48 -11.98 -8.29
CA GLN A 281 -10.01 -10.70 -7.78
C GLN A 281 -8.86 -9.81 -7.29
N PRO A 282 -8.71 -8.57 -7.80
CA PRO A 282 -7.64 -7.66 -7.39
C PRO A 282 -7.95 -7.00 -6.04
N ALA A 283 -6.90 -6.72 -5.27
CA ALA A 283 -7.01 -5.99 -4.02
C ALA A 283 -5.70 -5.30 -3.64
N VAL A 284 -5.80 -4.23 -2.87
CA VAL A 284 -4.76 -3.77 -1.95
C VAL A 284 -4.89 -4.61 -0.69
N VAL A 285 -3.79 -5.08 -0.14
CA VAL A 285 -3.77 -5.93 1.06
C VAL A 285 -2.94 -5.27 2.14
N LEU A 286 -3.52 -5.11 3.30
CA LEU A 286 -2.87 -4.74 4.54
C LEU A 286 -2.91 -5.94 5.48
N GLY A 287 -1.78 -6.37 6.01
CA GLY A 287 -1.76 -7.51 6.92
C GLY A 287 -0.84 -7.29 8.11
N GLN A 288 -1.34 -7.52 9.32
CA GLN A 288 -0.52 -7.56 10.51
C GLN A 288 0.38 -8.80 10.47
N LEU A 289 1.65 -8.60 10.79
CA LEU A 289 2.65 -9.67 10.78
C LEU A 289 2.77 -10.30 12.15
N ARG A 290 2.70 -11.64 12.20
CA ARG A 290 2.83 -12.42 13.42
C ARG A 290 4.21 -12.28 14.06
N GLY A 291 4.23 -12.40 15.39
CA GLY A 291 5.41 -12.44 16.23
C GLY A 291 5.06 -11.94 17.63
N ALA A 292 5.57 -12.56 18.67
CA ALA A 292 5.31 -12.14 20.05
C ALA A 292 5.88 -10.74 20.35
N ASP A 293 6.92 -10.36 19.62
CA ASP A 293 7.63 -9.07 19.68
C ASP A 293 7.12 -8.06 18.64
N ARG A 294 6.18 -8.45 17.76
CA ARG A 294 5.65 -7.58 16.69
C ARG A 294 4.40 -6.82 17.15
N LEU A 295 4.58 -5.97 18.12
CA LEU A 295 3.54 -5.07 18.61
C LEU A 295 3.33 -3.94 17.60
N THR A 296 2.07 -3.59 17.35
CA THR A 296 1.73 -2.54 16.37
C THR A 296 2.05 -1.16 16.94
N ASP A 297 2.87 -0.41 16.23
CA ASP A 297 3.31 0.94 16.55
C ASP A 297 2.61 2.01 15.69
N PRO A 298 2.81 3.31 15.96
CA PRO A 298 2.21 4.38 15.15
C PRO A 298 2.69 4.41 13.70
N VAL A 299 3.90 3.91 13.41
CA VAL A 299 4.42 3.87 12.02
C VAL A 299 3.63 2.88 11.20
N ALA A 300 3.39 1.69 11.75
CA ALA A 300 2.57 0.66 11.12
C ALA A 300 1.14 1.15 10.78
N LEU A 301 0.53 1.92 11.68
CA LEU A 301 -0.80 2.48 11.41
C LEU A 301 -0.78 3.59 10.35
N ARG A 302 0.30 4.36 10.23
CA ARG A 302 0.49 5.28 9.10
C ARG A 302 0.63 4.52 7.78
N ASP A 303 1.33 3.39 7.77
CA ASP A 303 1.42 2.50 6.60
C ASP A 303 0.05 1.90 6.24
N ALA A 304 -0.75 1.54 7.25
CA ALA A 304 -2.14 1.10 7.02
C ALA A 304 -2.97 2.20 6.34
N ARG A 305 -2.90 3.44 6.80
CA ARG A 305 -3.59 4.58 6.16
C ARG A 305 -3.10 4.84 4.73
N ARG A 306 -1.80 4.69 4.49
CA ARG A 306 -1.25 4.73 3.12
C ARG A 306 -1.90 3.67 2.23
N GLY A 307 -2.09 2.45 2.74
CA GLY A 307 -2.78 1.37 2.02
C GLY A 307 -4.24 1.69 1.74
N MET A 308 -4.96 2.31 2.68
CA MET A 308 -6.34 2.78 2.48
C MET A 308 -6.39 3.85 1.38
N ALA A 309 -5.49 4.83 1.41
CA ALA A 309 -5.38 5.87 0.38
C ALA A 309 -5.03 5.28 -1.00
N LEU A 310 -4.15 4.26 -1.06
CA LEU A 310 -3.81 3.55 -2.29
C LEU A 310 -5.03 2.82 -2.86
N ALA A 311 -5.80 2.14 -2.03
CA ALA A 311 -7.02 1.45 -2.43
C ALA A 311 -8.06 2.43 -2.99
N ALA A 312 -8.30 3.55 -2.30
CA ALA A 312 -9.21 4.61 -2.74
C ALA A 312 -8.73 5.24 -4.06
N GLY A 313 -7.45 5.62 -4.14
CA GLY A 313 -6.86 6.26 -5.32
C GLY A 313 -6.94 5.41 -6.58
N LEU A 314 -6.75 4.10 -6.46
CA LEU A 314 -6.83 3.15 -7.58
C LEU A 314 -8.22 2.52 -7.77
N ARG A 315 -9.19 2.81 -6.90
CA ARG A 315 -10.50 2.15 -6.84
C ARG A 315 -10.40 0.63 -6.75
N LEU A 316 -9.39 0.13 -6.03
CA LEU A 316 -9.22 -1.28 -5.76
C LEU A 316 -9.87 -1.66 -4.43
N PRO A 317 -10.45 -2.86 -4.32
CA PRO A 317 -10.86 -3.40 -3.03
C PRO A 317 -9.70 -3.44 -2.03
N LEU A 318 -10.02 -3.33 -0.74
CA LEU A 318 -9.07 -3.44 0.36
C LEU A 318 -9.32 -4.70 1.17
N VAL A 319 -8.29 -5.50 1.36
CA VAL A 319 -8.29 -6.66 2.27
C VAL A 319 -7.41 -6.35 3.47
N LEU A 320 -7.97 -6.50 4.67
CA LEU A 320 -7.29 -6.27 5.94
C LEU A 320 -7.13 -7.59 6.67
N ILE A 321 -5.90 -7.98 6.98
CA ILE A 321 -5.60 -9.23 7.68
C ILE A 321 -5.15 -8.90 9.10
N ILE A 322 -5.94 -9.34 10.07
CA ILE A 322 -5.75 -9.05 11.49
C ILE A 322 -5.12 -10.27 12.15
N ASP A 323 -3.92 -10.08 12.70
CA ASP A 323 -3.21 -11.08 13.49
C ASP A 323 -2.14 -10.39 14.34
N THR A 324 -2.57 -9.76 15.45
CA THR A 324 -1.72 -8.96 16.32
C THR A 324 -1.91 -9.31 17.80
N PRO A 325 -0.82 -9.45 18.57
CA PRO A 325 -0.90 -9.60 20.02
C PRO A 325 -1.30 -8.31 20.74
N GLY A 326 -1.28 -7.16 20.05
CA GLY A 326 -1.71 -5.88 20.59
C GLY A 326 -0.83 -4.68 20.21
N PRO A 327 -1.06 -3.53 20.87
CA PRO A 327 -0.30 -2.31 20.64
C PRO A 327 1.09 -2.36 21.27
N ALA A 328 2.02 -1.61 20.73
CA ALA A 328 3.28 -1.28 21.40
C ALA A 328 2.97 -0.38 22.61
N LEU A 329 3.33 -0.86 23.79
CA LEU A 329 3.16 -0.13 25.04
C LEU A 329 4.52 0.46 25.47
N SER A 330 4.89 1.56 24.82
CA SER A 330 6.17 2.24 25.06
C SER A 330 6.02 3.75 25.03
N VAL A 331 7.04 4.45 25.55
CA VAL A 331 7.10 5.91 25.53
C VAL A 331 7.09 6.42 24.06
N GLU A 332 7.83 5.74 23.18
CA GLU A 332 7.92 6.09 21.75
C GLU A 332 6.58 5.91 21.03
N ALA A 333 5.81 4.88 21.39
CA ALA A 333 4.47 4.66 20.84
C ALA A 333 3.49 5.75 21.28
N GLU A 334 3.49 6.12 22.56
CA GLU A 334 2.65 7.20 23.08
C GLU A 334 3.03 8.55 22.46
N GLN A 335 4.30 8.90 22.47
CA GLN A 335 4.81 10.14 21.86
C GLN A 335 4.64 10.16 20.33
N GLY A 336 4.65 8.99 19.70
CA GLY A 336 4.36 8.80 18.28
C GLY A 336 2.88 8.93 17.90
N GLY A 337 1.99 9.08 18.91
CA GLY A 337 0.56 9.31 18.73
C GLY A 337 -0.23 8.04 18.39
N LEU A 338 0.07 6.91 19.01
CA LEU A 338 -0.59 5.62 18.73
C LEU A 338 -2.13 5.72 18.75
N ALA A 339 -2.70 6.32 19.81
CA ALA A 339 -4.15 6.49 19.94
C ALA A 339 -4.74 7.31 18.79
N SER A 340 -4.06 8.40 18.40
CA SER A 340 -4.49 9.25 17.28
C SER A 340 -4.45 8.51 15.94
N GLN A 341 -3.46 7.65 15.73
CA GLN A 341 -3.39 6.83 14.50
C GLN A 341 -4.48 5.74 14.47
N ILE A 342 -4.80 5.13 15.60
CA ILE A 342 -5.94 4.20 15.72
C ILE A 342 -7.24 4.91 15.34
N ALA A 343 -7.50 6.07 15.92
CA ALA A 343 -8.70 6.86 15.65
C ALA A 343 -8.79 7.27 14.17
N ALA A 344 -7.67 7.69 13.56
CA ALA A 344 -7.62 8.04 12.16
C ALA A 344 -7.89 6.84 11.25
N CYS A 345 -7.32 5.66 11.55
CA CYS A 345 -7.61 4.43 10.81
C CYS A 345 -9.10 4.06 10.87
N LEU A 346 -9.70 4.13 12.05
CA LEU A 346 -11.14 3.86 12.22
C LEU A 346 -12.01 4.79 11.37
N ALA A 347 -11.73 6.10 11.44
CA ALA A 347 -12.50 7.11 10.72
C ALA A 347 -12.36 6.95 9.18
N GLU A 348 -11.15 6.71 8.69
CA GLU A 348 -10.89 6.52 7.27
C GLU A 348 -11.49 5.21 6.76
N LEU A 349 -11.33 4.10 7.50
CA LEU A 349 -11.77 2.79 7.06
C LEU A 349 -13.29 2.66 7.05
N VAL A 350 -13.99 3.19 8.06
CA VAL A 350 -15.45 3.08 8.16
C VAL A 350 -16.16 3.84 7.05
N THR A 351 -15.52 4.88 6.50
CA THR A 351 -16.05 5.72 5.40
C THR A 351 -15.43 5.41 4.02
N LEU A 352 -14.57 4.41 3.92
CA LEU A 352 -13.87 4.08 2.68
C LEU A 352 -14.86 3.61 1.60
N GLU A 353 -14.84 4.23 0.41
CA GLU A 353 -15.81 3.95 -0.65
C GLU A 353 -15.54 2.65 -1.43
N VAL A 354 -14.32 2.13 -1.41
CA VAL A 354 -13.99 0.86 -2.09
C VAL A 354 -14.50 -0.34 -1.29
N PRO A 355 -14.73 -1.50 -1.94
CA PRO A 355 -15.07 -2.74 -1.23
C PRO A 355 -14.02 -3.10 -0.18
N THR A 356 -14.44 -3.48 1.00
CA THR A 356 -13.55 -3.83 2.12
C THR A 356 -13.86 -5.20 2.69
N VAL A 357 -12.82 -6.01 2.89
CA VAL A 357 -12.90 -7.34 3.52
C VAL A 357 -11.89 -7.41 4.65
N SER A 358 -12.33 -7.59 5.88
CA SER A 358 -11.46 -7.85 7.03
C SER A 358 -11.40 -9.34 7.34
N VAL A 359 -10.24 -9.82 7.75
CA VAL A 359 -9.96 -11.22 8.04
C VAL A 359 -9.31 -11.33 9.42
N LEU A 360 -10.04 -11.85 10.39
CA LEU A 360 -9.49 -12.26 11.68
C LEU A 360 -8.75 -13.59 11.49
N LEU A 361 -7.45 -13.50 11.17
CA LEU A 361 -6.65 -14.67 10.82
C LEU A 361 -6.15 -15.43 12.07
N GLY A 362 -5.97 -14.73 13.17
CA GLY A 362 -5.50 -15.25 14.42
C GLY A 362 -5.85 -14.32 15.59
N GLN A 363 -4.84 -13.75 16.23
CA GLN A 363 -5.01 -12.85 17.37
C GLN A 363 -5.58 -11.50 16.95
N GLY A 364 -6.67 -11.06 17.55
CA GLY A 364 -7.24 -9.73 17.37
C GLY A 364 -7.25 -8.97 18.70
N SER A 365 -6.12 -8.41 19.11
CA SER A 365 -5.98 -7.76 20.40
C SER A 365 -5.89 -6.23 20.31
N GLY A 366 -6.76 -5.57 21.06
CA GLY A 366 -6.68 -4.14 21.34
C GLY A 366 -6.94 -3.20 20.16
N GLY A 367 -6.55 -1.94 20.35
CA GLY A 367 -6.78 -0.87 19.38
C GLY A 367 -6.25 -1.13 17.96
N PRO A 368 -5.07 -1.72 17.76
CA PRO A 368 -4.56 -2.05 16.43
C PRO A 368 -5.39 -3.09 15.68
N ALA A 369 -5.98 -4.06 16.35
CA ALA A 369 -6.94 -4.98 15.74
C ALA A 369 -8.22 -4.22 15.37
N LEU A 370 -8.78 -3.46 16.33
CA LEU A 370 -9.97 -2.64 16.10
C LEU A 370 -9.82 -1.69 14.90
N ALA A 371 -8.65 -1.09 14.72
CA ALA A 371 -8.35 -0.17 13.62
C ALA A 371 -8.47 -0.80 12.22
N MET A 372 -8.53 -2.14 12.13
CA MET A 372 -8.60 -2.89 10.86
C MET A 372 -9.88 -3.74 10.75
N VAL A 373 -10.77 -3.71 11.75
CA VAL A 373 -12.04 -4.47 11.74
C VAL A 373 -13.10 -3.86 10.83
N PRO A 374 -13.33 -2.52 10.76
CA PRO A 374 -14.44 -1.98 9.99
C PRO A 374 -14.35 -2.37 8.51
N ALA A 375 -15.32 -3.17 8.05
CA ALA A 375 -15.36 -3.64 6.67
C ALA A 375 -16.79 -3.93 6.20
N ASP A 376 -16.98 -4.06 4.88
CA ASP A 376 -18.24 -4.51 4.29
C ASP A 376 -18.50 -5.99 4.64
N ARG A 377 -17.41 -6.79 4.68
CA ARG A 377 -17.45 -8.21 5.05
C ARG A 377 -16.32 -8.53 6.00
N VAL A 378 -16.62 -9.32 7.02
CA VAL A 378 -15.65 -9.78 8.02
C VAL A 378 -15.60 -11.30 8.01
N LEU A 379 -14.43 -11.85 7.69
CA LEU A 379 -14.13 -13.27 7.76
C LEU A 379 -13.34 -13.55 9.03
N ALA A 380 -13.48 -14.74 9.58
CA ALA A 380 -12.62 -15.20 10.66
C ALA A 380 -12.12 -16.62 10.38
N ALA A 381 -10.88 -16.91 10.73
CA ALA A 381 -10.44 -18.29 10.89
C ALA A 381 -11.18 -18.92 12.07
N LEU A 382 -11.32 -20.23 12.14
CA LEU A 382 -11.98 -20.93 13.25
C LEU A 382 -11.41 -20.48 14.60
N HIS A 383 -10.09 -20.42 14.71
CA HIS A 383 -9.37 -19.97 15.91
C HIS A 383 -9.03 -18.47 15.92
N GLY A 384 -9.65 -17.67 15.05
CA GLY A 384 -9.57 -16.20 15.12
C GLY A 384 -10.43 -15.67 16.25
N TRP A 385 -9.93 -14.66 16.96
CA TRP A 385 -10.63 -14.02 18.09
C TRP A 385 -10.39 -12.51 18.09
N LEU A 386 -11.29 -11.79 18.79
CA LEU A 386 -11.20 -10.33 18.94
C LEU A 386 -11.50 -9.93 20.38
N ALA A 387 -10.61 -9.19 21.02
CA ALA A 387 -10.78 -8.70 22.38
C ALA A 387 -10.14 -7.32 22.58
N PRO A 388 -10.63 -6.51 23.53
CA PRO A 388 -10.05 -5.20 23.86
C PRO A 388 -8.59 -5.27 24.35
N LEU A 389 -8.23 -6.39 24.97
CA LEU A 389 -6.89 -6.68 25.54
C LEU A 389 -6.60 -8.18 25.38
N PRO A 390 -5.32 -8.60 25.47
CA PRO A 390 -5.02 -10.01 25.67
C PRO A 390 -5.77 -10.57 26.90
N PRO A 391 -6.30 -11.81 26.86
CA PRO A 391 -7.11 -12.35 27.95
C PRO A 391 -6.44 -12.30 29.32
N GLU A 392 -5.13 -12.47 29.38
CA GLU A 392 -4.34 -12.35 30.59
C GLU A 392 -4.35 -10.92 31.14
N GLY A 393 -4.27 -9.93 30.28
CA GLY A 393 -4.38 -8.51 30.61
C GLY A 393 -5.78 -8.16 31.14
N ALA A 394 -6.82 -8.70 30.50
CA ALA A 394 -8.19 -8.56 30.98
C ALA A 394 -8.38 -9.20 32.38
N SER A 395 -7.81 -10.40 32.59
CA SER A 395 -7.82 -11.08 33.87
C SER A 395 -7.14 -10.25 34.98
N ALA A 396 -5.98 -9.68 34.69
CA ALA A 396 -5.25 -8.82 35.60
C ALA A 396 -6.06 -7.58 36.04
N ILE A 397 -6.88 -7.02 35.15
CA ILE A 397 -7.74 -5.88 35.47
C ILE A 397 -8.91 -6.30 36.36
N VAL A 398 -9.61 -7.39 36.02
CA VAL A 398 -10.84 -7.81 36.67
C VAL A 398 -10.55 -8.53 37.99
N PHE A 399 -9.61 -9.47 37.97
CA PHE A 399 -9.34 -10.38 39.12
C PHE A 399 -8.05 -10.06 39.86
N ARG A 400 -7.22 -9.11 39.36
CA ARG A 400 -5.91 -8.76 39.91
C ARG A 400 -4.85 -9.86 39.78
N ASP A 401 -5.10 -10.86 38.97
CA ASP A 401 -4.18 -11.92 38.56
C ASP A 401 -4.43 -12.36 37.11
N THR A 402 -3.57 -13.21 36.58
CA THR A 402 -3.68 -13.70 35.17
C THR A 402 -4.32 -15.09 35.06
N GLY A 403 -4.70 -15.70 36.18
CA GLY A 403 -5.17 -17.09 36.24
C GLY A 403 -6.59 -17.31 35.68
N HIS A 404 -7.38 -16.25 35.51
CA HIS A 404 -8.76 -16.31 35.07
C HIS A 404 -8.90 -15.97 33.55
N ALA A 405 -7.79 -15.98 32.80
CA ALA A 405 -7.82 -15.65 31.38
C ALA A 405 -8.76 -16.54 30.55
N ALA A 406 -8.78 -17.85 30.83
CA ALA A 406 -9.66 -18.81 30.15
C ALA A 406 -11.14 -18.55 30.43
N GLU A 407 -11.49 -18.28 31.68
CA GLU A 407 -12.85 -17.96 32.11
C GLU A 407 -13.36 -16.66 31.49
N LEU A 408 -12.53 -15.61 31.53
CA LEU A 408 -12.86 -14.33 30.85
C LEU A 408 -13.00 -14.46 29.37
N SER A 409 -12.15 -15.24 28.69
CA SER A 409 -12.25 -15.47 27.27
C SER A 409 -13.61 -16.02 26.86
N ALA A 410 -14.13 -16.96 27.65
CA ALA A 410 -15.47 -17.52 27.45
C ALA A 410 -16.58 -16.50 27.78
N ALA A 411 -16.46 -15.78 28.88
CA ALA A 411 -17.47 -14.84 29.34
C ALA A 411 -17.59 -13.60 28.44
N GLN A 412 -16.49 -13.18 27.78
CA GLN A 412 -16.45 -12.01 26.91
C GLN A 412 -16.84 -12.31 25.45
N GLY A 413 -17.10 -13.56 25.07
CA GLY A 413 -17.55 -13.90 23.73
C GLY A 413 -16.55 -13.53 22.64
N ILE A 414 -15.26 -13.82 22.81
CA ILE A 414 -14.20 -13.33 21.95
C ILE A 414 -13.93 -14.17 20.69
N ARG A 415 -14.37 -15.42 20.66
CA ARG A 415 -14.08 -16.40 19.58
C ARG A 415 -14.92 -16.16 18.33
N SER A 416 -14.48 -16.67 17.21
CA SER A 416 -15.13 -16.49 15.91
C SER A 416 -16.62 -16.84 15.91
N ALA A 417 -17.04 -17.89 16.64
CA ALA A 417 -18.43 -18.32 16.76
C ALA A 417 -19.30 -17.27 17.49
N ASP A 418 -18.81 -16.71 18.59
CA ASP A 418 -19.49 -15.67 19.35
C ASP A 418 -19.60 -14.38 18.54
N LEU A 419 -18.50 -13.97 17.91
CA LEU A 419 -18.47 -12.79 17.02
C LEU A 419 -19.43 -12.93 15.82
N ARG A 420 -19.64 -14.15 15.34
CA ARG A 420 -20.64 -14.43 14.31
C ARG A 420 -22.06 -14.31 14.84
N ALA A 421 -22.30 -14.81 16.02
CA ALA A 421 -23.62 -14.70 16.69
C ALA A 421 -24.00 -13.23 16.94
N ASP A 422 -23.02 -12.39 17.28
CA ASP A 422 -23.17 -10.95 17.49
C ASP A 422 -23.21 -10.12 16.19
N GLY A 423 -23.11 -10.75 15.00
CA GLY A 423 -23.13 -10.08 13.71
C GLY A 423 -21.86 -9.30 13.36
N ILE A 424 -20.76 -9.54 14.08
CA ILE A 424 -19.43 -8.94 13.81
C ILE A 424 -18.74 -9.70 12.68
N VAL A 425 -18.80 -11.04 12.68
CA VAL A 425 -18.23 -11.92 11.66
C VAL A 425 -19.31 -12.45 10.74
N ASP A 426 -19.06 -12.40 9.43
CA ASP A 426 -19.98 -12.92 8.41
C ASP A 426 -19.73 -14.39 8.07
N VAL A 427 -18.44 -14.77 7.96
CA VAL A 427 -18.02 -16.10 7.51
C VAL A 427 -16.90 -16.62 8.41
N ILE A 428 -17.05 -17.87 8.87
CA ILE A 428 -15.96 -18.59 9.55
C ILE A 428 -15.36 -19.58 8.56
N VAL A 429 -14.05 -19.53 8.40
CA VAL A 429 -13.27 -20.48 7.59
C VAL A 429 -12.72 -21.56 8.51
N GLY A 430 -13.10 -22.82 8.24
CA GLY A 430 -12.70 -23.98 9.06
C GLY A 430 -11.20 -24.25 9.05
N GLU A 431 -10.75 -24.91 10.12
CA GLU A 431 -9.39 -25.40 10.31
C GLU A 431 -9.44 -26.88 10.70
N HIS A 432 -8.48 -27.72 10.26
CA HIS A 432 -8.56 -29.18 10.41
C HIS A 432 -7.28 -29.80 10.97
N PRO A 433 -7.16 -29.96 12.27
CA PRO A 433 -7.93 -29.29 13.35
C PRO A 433 -7.47 -27.86 13.59
N ASP A 434 -6.27 -27.47 13.12
CA ASP A 434 -5.60 -26.19 13.30
C ASP A 434 -4.87 -25.82 12.00
N ALA A 435 -4.88 -24.57 11.64
CA ALA A 435 -4.18 -24.06 10.46
C ALA A 435 -2.67 -24.36 10.45
N ALA A 436 -2.03 -24.58 11.57
CA ALA A 436 -0.64 -25.00 11.67
C ALA A 436 -0.40 -26.42 11.18
N GLU A 437 -1.40 -27.32 11.29
CA GLU A 437 -1.32 -28.70 10.81
C GLU A 437 -1.56 -28.81 9.30
N GLU A 438 -2.25 -27.84 8.70
CA GLU A 438 -2.60 -27.82 7.29
C GLU A 438 -2.36 -26.45 6.62
N PRO A 439 -1.18 -25.83 6.76
CA PRO A 439 -0.96 -24.43 6.44
C PRO A 439 -1.28 -24.06 4.98
N ILE A 440 -1.03 -24.98 4.05
CA ILE A 440 -1.30 -24.76 2.62
C ILE A 440 -2.80 -24.84 2.32
N ASP A 441 -3.49 -25.85 2.83
CA ASP A 441 -4.90 -26.08 2.49
C ASP A 441 -5.81 -25.09 3.23
N PHE A 442 -5.52 -24.76 4.49
CA PHE A 442 -6.14 -23.64 5.16
C PHE A 442 -5.96 -22.31 4.39
N THR A 443 -4.72 -22.03 3.94
CA THR A 443 -4.44 -20.83 3.18
C THR A 443 -5.25 -20.76 1.88
N LYS A 444 -5.41 -21.88 1.16
CA LYS A 444 -6.25 -21.95 -0.05
C LYS A 444 -7.72 -21.69 0.26
N ARG A 445 -8.26 -22.28 1.34
CA ARG A 445 -9.66 -22.04 1.77
C ARG A 445 -9.88 -20.57 2.14
N MET A 446 -8.97 -19.98 2.91
CA MET A 446 -9.06 -18.57 3.28
C MET A 446 -8.97 -17.65 2.04
N ALA A 447 -8.03 -17.91 1.13
CA ALA A 447 -7.88 -17.15 -0.10
C ALA A 447 -9.13 -17.26 -1.01
N GLN A 448 -9.74 -18.44 -1.05
CA GLN A 448 -10.99 -18.66 -1.78
C GLN A 448 -12.16 -17.90 -1.15
N ALA A 449 -12.27 -17.93 0.18
CA ALA A 449 -13.29 -17.17 0.90
C ALA A 449 -13.15 -15.65 0.65
N ILE A 450 -11.91 -15.12 0.73
CA ILE A 450 -11.62 -13.73 0.37
C ILE A 450 -12.06 -13.42 -1.07
N ALA A 451 -11.75 -14.30 -2.02
CA ALA A 451 -12.10 -14.09 -3.43
C ALA A 451 -13.63 -14.03 -3.64
N VAL A 452 -14.39 -14.90 -2.96
CA VAL A 452 -15.86 -14.91 -3.03
C VAL A 452 -16.45 -13.61 -2.51
N GLU A 453 -15.99 -13.15 -1.35
CA GLU A 453 -16.48 -11.88 -0.77
C GLU A 453 -16.12 -10.66 -1.63
N LEU A 454 -14.89 -10.60 -2.14
CA LEU A 454 -14.47 -9.55 -3.08
C LEU A 454 -15.34 -9.53 -4.34
N HIS A 455 -15.63 -10.70 -4.90
CA HIS A 455 -16.48 -10.83 -6.08
C HIS A 455 -17.91 -10.35 -5.79
N GLY A 456 -18.49 -10.79 -4.66
CA GLY A 456 -19.85 -10.40 -4.25
C GLY A 456 -20.03 -8.91 -4.03
N LEU A 457 -19.02 -8.24 -3.49
CA LEU A 457 -19.06 -6.80 -3.22
C LEU A 457 -18.95 -5.92 -4.48
N ARG A 458 -18.44 -6.42 -5.59
CA ARG A 458 -18.20 -5.64 -6.81
C ARG A 458 -19.47 -5.05 -7.44
N GLY A 459 -20.57 -5.79 -7.37
CA GLY A 459 -21.85 -5.36 -7.94
C GLY A 459 -22.64 -4.40 -7.05
N VAL A 460 -22.20 -4.17 -5.81
CA VAL A 460 -22.90 -3.34 -4.83
C VAL A 460 -22.43 -1.88 -4.93
N PRO A 461 -23.35 -0.90 -5.10
CA PRO A 461 -22.99 0.52 -5.13
C PRO A 461 -22.25 0.97 -3.85
N ALA A 462 -21.29 1.91 -4.00
CA ALA A 462 -20.47 2.39 -2.89
C ALA A 462 -21.31 2.97 -1.73
N GLU A 463 -22.31 3.77 -2.04
CA GLU A 463 -23.22 4.36 -1.05
C GLU A 463 -23.97 3.28 -0.25
N GLN A 464 -24.45 2.24 -0.93
CA GLN A 464 -25.16 1.13 -0.29
C GLN A 464 -24.21 0.33 0.63
N ARG A 465 -22.97 0.05 0.19
CA ARG A 465 -21.98 -0.62 1.03
C ARG A 465 -21.65 0.20 2.28
N MET A 466 -21.40 1.49 2.09
CA MET A 466 -21.07 2.39 3.21
C MET A 466 -22.24 2.50 4.19
N ALA A 467 -23.48 2.66 3.70
CA ALA A 467 -24.66 2.70 4.56
C ALA A 467 -24.83 1.40 5.35
N ALA A 468 -24.68 0.24 4.71
CA ALA A 468 -24.77 -1.06 5.35
C ALA A 468 -23.65 -1.25 6.41
N ARG A 469 -22.42 -0.81 6.13
CA ARG A 469 -21.29 -0.84 7.05
C ARG A 469 -21.57 0.02 8.28
N LEU A 470 -21.97 1.27 8.10
CA LEU A 470 -22.31 2.18 9.21
C LEU A 470 -23.44 1.62 10.06
N GLN A 471 -24.47 1.06 9.43
CA GLN A 471 -25.61 0.47 10.14
C GLN A 471 -25.21 -0.78 10.93
N ARG A 472 -24.31 -1.65 10.40
CA ARG A 472 -23.78 -2.80 11.12
C ARG A 472 -23.20 -2.37 12.47
N TYR A 473 -22.20 -1.47 12.47
CA TYR A 473 -21.53 -1.05 13.69
C TYR A 473 -22.44 -0.28 14.66
N ARG A 474 -23.44 0.42 14.15
CA ARG A 474 -24.44 1.08 14.99
C ARG A 474 -25.34 0.09 15.72
N ARG A 475 -25.60 -1.09 15.15
CA ARG A 475 -26.52 -2.10 15.70
C ARG A 475 -25.86 -3.05 16.69
N ILE A 476 -24.54 -3.22 16.66
CA ILE A 476 -23.83 -4.13 17.56
C ILE A 476 -24.13 -3.77 19.02
N GLY A 477 -24.58 -4.78 19.80
CA GLY A 477 -24.92 -4.64 21.21
C GLY A 477 -26.25 -3.94 21.51
N LEU A 478 -26.96 -3.48 20.50
CA LEU A 478 -28.32 -2.98 20.72
C LEU A 478 -29.31 -4.17 20.77
N PRO A 479 -30.31 -4.12 21.68
CA PRO A 479 -31.39 -5.10 21.64
C PRO A 479 -32.07 -5.02 20.27
N ASN A 480 -32.55 -6.16 19.75
CA ASN A 480 -33.36 -6.20 18.54
C ASN A 480 -34.63 -5.41 18.76
N LEU A 481 -34.55 -4.10 18.58
CA LEU A 481 -35.71 -3.27 18.45
C LEU A 481 -36.37 -3.64 17.12
N ALA A 482 -37.57 -4.19 17.16
CA ALA A 482 -38.44 -4.27 15.98
C ALA A 482 -38.36 -2.91 15.25
N GLU A 483 -38.28 -2.94 13.91
CA GLU A 483 -38.22 -1.70 13.12
C GLU A 483 -39.26 -0.73 13.65
N PRO A 484 -38.90 0.53 13.95
CA PRO A 484 -39.93 1.50 14.26
C PRO A 484 -40.82 1.58 13.02
N ASP A 485 -42.14 1.32 13.21
CA ASP A 485 -43.15 1.58 12.22
C ASP A 485 -42.85 2.96 11.62
N VAL A 486 -42.52 2.99 10.36
CA VAL A 486 -42.39 4.23 9.60
C VAL A 486 -43.77 4.85 9.62
N LEU A 487 -43.96 5.78 10.56
CA LEU A 487 -45.17 6.64 10.57
C LEU A 487 -45.27 7.29 9.19
N GLN A 488 -46.36 6.95 8.54
CA GLN A 488 -46.87 7.51 7.28
C GLN A 488 -46.99 9.06 7.33
#